data_935c12b0cd790ab9357985eab79113b7
#
_entry.id   935c12b0cd790ab9357985eab79113b7
#
_cell.length_a   1.000
_cell.length_b   1.000
_cell.length_c   1.000
_cell.angle_alpha   90.00
_cell.angle_beta   90.00
_cell.angle_gamma   90.00
#
_symmetry.space_group_name_H-M   'P 1'
#
loop_
_entity.id
_entity.type
_entity.pdbx_description
1 polymer ?
#
loop_
_entity_poly.entity_id
_entity_poly.type
_entity_poly.pdbx_seq_one_letter_code
_entity_poly.pdbx_strand_id
1 'polypeptide(L)'
;VREVAAVSDLFRTLKGMGIKTAVDTGFSRSIAQVILDRLGWEKQKLIDASVTVDEVSMGRPAPFMIHRCMEKTGVTNVSRVVKVGDTPSDLYEGTNAGCGLVIGVTTGSHTAEELRIHPHTHLIPDVSDLLRCLESAQTAHDPATLRLFTPEPLNSSITVK
;
A
#
# COMPACT_ATOMS: atom_id res chain seq x y z
N VAL A 1 7.89 -18.22 5.76
CA VAL A 1 7.10 -16.99 5.71
C VAL A 1 5.66 -17.38 6.00
N ARG A 2 5.05 -16.74 6.99
CA ARG A 2 3.61 -16.81 7.23
C ARG A 2 2.99 -15.51 6.74
N GLU A 3 1.80 -15.60 6.16
CA GLU A 3 0.99 -14.45 5.86
C GLU A 3 0.62 -13.72 7.15
N VAL A 4 0.64 -12.40 7.12
CA VAL A 4 -0.02 -11.60 8.17
C VAL A 4 -1.51 -11.90 8.10
N ALA A 5 -2.11 -12.22 9.24
CA ALA A 5 -3.52 -12.60 9.29
C ALA A 5 -4.40 -11.55 8.58
N ALA A 6 -5.41 -12.01 7.86
CA ALA A 6 -6.40 -11.21 7.16
C ALA A 6 -5.93 -10.43 5.90
N VAL A 7 -4.66 -10.46 5.51
CA VAL A 7 -4.20 -9.70 4.32
C VAL A 7 -4.84 -10.22 3.03
N SER A 8 -4.90 -11.53 2.83
CA SER A 8 -5.57 -12.10 1.64
C SER A 8 -7.05 -11.75 1.57
N ASP A 9 -7.75 -11.73 2.70
CA ASP A 9 -9.17 -11.33 2.75
C ASP A 9 -9.35 -9.85 2.48
N LEU A 10 -8.44 -9.03 3.00
CA LEU A 10 -8.38 -7.60 2.70
C LEU A 10 -8.21 -7.37 1.19
N PHE A 11 -7.27 -8.05 0.55
CA PHE A 11 -7.08 -7.93 -0.90
C PHE A 11 -8.31 -8.35 -1.70
N ARG A 12 -9.00 -9.42 -1.28
CA ARG A 12 -10.27 -9.83 -1.92
C ARG A 12 -11.34 -8.73 -1.80
N THR A 13 -11.46 -8.16 -0.62
CA THR A 13 -12.42 -7.07 -0.36
C THR A 13 -12.10 -5.83 -1.20
N LEU A 14 -10.86 -5.37 -1.20
CA LEU A 14 -10.42 -4.22 -2.00
C LEU A 14 -10.65 -4.44 -3.49
N LYS A 15 -10.35 -5.64 -3.97
CA LYS A 15 -10.60 -6.01 -5.36
C LYS A 15 -12.08 -6.01 -5.70
N GLY A 16 -12.94 -6.51 -4.81
CA GLY A 16 -14.40 -6.42 -4.94
C GLY A 16 -14.92 -4.98 -5.01
N MET A 17 -14.20 -4.04 -4.43
CA MET A 17 -14.47 -2.59 -4.49
C MET A 17 -13.87 -1.93 -5.75
N GLY A 18 -13.21 -2.67 -6.64
CA GLY A 18 -12.54 -2.13 -7.83
C GLY A 18 -11.23 -1.40 -7.54
N ILE A 19 -10.66 -1.60 -6.35
CA ILE A 19 -9.39 -0.98 -5.94
C ILE A 19 -8.23 -1.87 -6.41
N LYS A 20 -7.26 -1.25 -7.09
CA LYS A 20 -6.02 -1.92 -7.48
C LYS A 20 -5.13 -2.16 -6.27
N THR A 21 -4.53 -3.33 -6.19
CA THR A 21 -3.63 -3.72 -5.11
C THR A 21 -2.25 -4.04 -5.66
N ALA A 22 -1.23 -3.50 -5.03
CA ALA A 22 0.16 -3.77 -5.38
C ALA A 22 1.00 -3.97 -4.12
N VAL A 23 2.10 -4.69 -4.26
CA VAL A 23 3.10 -4.83 -3.21
C VAL A 23 4.44 -4.32 -3.71
N ASP A 24 5.14 -3.59 -2.88
CA ASP A 24 6.53 -3.21 -3.13
C ASP A 24 7.44 -3.77 -2.02
N THR A 25 8.67 -4.06 -2.34
CA THR A 25 9.61 -4.63 -1.38
C THR A 25 11.06 -4.26 -1.68
N GLY A 26 11.83 -4.07 -0.61
CA GLY A 26 13.29 -3.93 -0.69
C GLY A 26 14.05 -5.23 -1.01
N PHE A 27 13.36 -6.37 -1.13
CA PHE A 27 13.98 -7.61 -1.58
C PHE A 27 14.22 -7.59 -3.10
N SER A 28 15.21 -8.39 -3.55
CA SER A 28 15.37 -8.66 -4.97
C SER A 28 14.21 -9.50 -5.52
N ARG A 29 14.01 -9.44 -6.82
CA ARG A 29 12.96 -10.22 -7.50
C ARG A 29 13.04 -11.72 -7.18
N SER A 30 14.23 -12.29 -7.11
CA SER A 30 14.42 -13.70 -6.79
C SER A 30 13.88 -14.09 -5.39
N ILE A 31 14.10 -13.24 -4.40
CA ILE A 31 13.61 -13.46 -3.03
C ILE A 31 12.11 -13.19 -2.97
N ALA A 32 11.66 -12.08 -3.53
CA ALA A 32 10.26 -11.70 -3.54
C ALA A 32 9.37 -12.75 -4.22
N GLN A 33 9.84 -13.34 -5.33
CA GLN A 33 9.08 -14.36 -6.06
C GLN A 33 8.84 -15.61 -5.21
N VAL A 34 9.85 -16.07 -4.47
CA VAL A 34 9.68 -17.22 -3.54
C VAL A 34 8.60 -16.93 -2.49
N ILE A 35 8.55 -15.69 -2.00
CA ILE A 35 7.54 -15.27 -1.02
C ILE A 35 6.15 -15.23 -1.67
N LEU A 36 6.02 -14.59 -2.83
CA LEU A 36 4.76 -14.43 -3.56
C LEU A 36 4.18 -15.79 -3.99
N ASP A 37 5.04 -16.71 -4.47
CA ASP A 37 4.64 -18.06 -4.83
C ASP A 37 4.09 -18.83 -3.63
N ARG A 38 4.74 -18.68 -2.47
CA ARG A 38 4.32 -19.32 -1.22
C ARG A 38 2.99 -18.76 -0.69
N LEU A 39 2.78 -17.45 -0.81
CA LEU A 39 1.54 -16.78 -0.45
C LEU A 39 0.43 -17.02 -1.48
N GLY A 40 0.79 -17.32 -2.73
CA GLY A 40 -0.15 -17.57 -3.82
C GLY A 40 -0.92 -16.33 -4.29
N TRP A 41 -0.47 -15.13 -3.92
CA TRP A 41 -1.21 -13.89 -4.21
C TRP A 41 -1.32 -13.57 -5.70
N GLU A 42 -0.25 -13.81 -6.46
CA GLU A 42 -0.27 -13.64 -7.93
C GLU A 42 -1.15 -14.71 -8.59
N LYS A 43 -1.00 -15.99 -8.18
CA LYS A 43 -1.78 -17.11 -8.72
C LYS A 43 -3.28 -16.94 -8.47
N GLN A 44 -3.65 -16.44 -7.30
CA GLN A 44 -5.03 -16.14 -6.92
C GLN A 44 -5.52 -14.79 -7.46
N LYS A 45 -4.66 -14.05 -8.16
CA LYS A 45 -4.94 -12.68 -8.67
C LYS A 45 -5.39 -11.73 -7.57
N LEU A 46 -4.85 -11.86 -6.38
CA LEU A 46 -5.16 -10.99 -5.24
C LEU A 46 -4.42 -9.65 -5.34
N ILE A 47 -3.26 -9.62 -6.00
CA ILE A 47 -2.52 -8.41 -6.30
C ILE A 47 -2.47 -8.18 -7.80
N ASP A 48 -2.50 -6.91 -8.21
CA ASP A 48 -2.44 -6.48 -9.61
C ASP A 48 -1.00 -6.23 -10.06
N ALA A 49 -0.09 -5.96 -9.13
CA ALA A 49 1.33 -5.78 -9.40
C ALA A 49 2.21 -6.11 -8.18
N SER A 50 3.45 -6.45 -8.46
CA SER A 50 4.55 -6.49 -7.49
C SER A 50 5.76 -5.74 -8.05
N VAL A 51 6.46 -5.00 -7.20
CA VAL A 51 7.67 -4.25 -7.54
C VAL A 51 8.76 -4.56 -6.51
N THR A 52 9.96 -4.78 -6.99
CA THR A 52 11.13 -5.07 -6.17
C THR A 52 12.20 -4.00 -6.34
N VAL A 53 13.12 -3.90 -5.39
CA VAL A 53 14.14 -2.86 -5.39
C VAL A 53 15.04 -2.88 -6.64
N ASP A 54 15.23 -4.04 -7.23
CA ASP A 54 16.04 -4.21 -8.46
C ASP A 54 15.31 -3.79 -9.76
N GLU A 55 14.04 -3.39 -9.68
CA GLU A 55 13.27 -2.84 -10.80
C GLU A 55 13.33 -1.30 -10.88
N VAL A 56 13.98 -0.66 -9.92
CA VAL A 56 14.07 0.80 -9.80
C VAL A 56 15.51 1.24 -9.55
N SER A 57 15.80 2.51 -9.83
CA SER A 57 17.14 3.07 -9.62
C SER A 57 17.48 3.26 -8.14
N MET A 58 16.48 3.40 -7.27
CA MET A 58 16.67 3.60 -5.83
C MET A 58 15.44 3.07 -5.09
N GLY A 59 15.67 2.27 -4.04
CA GLY A 59 14.63 1.79 -3.13
C GLY A 59 14.19 2.84 -2.12
N ARG A 60 13.33 2.44 -1.19
CA ARG A 60 12.84 3.30 -0.09
C ARG A 60 13.98 4.01 0.65
N PRO A 61 13.81 5.24 1.02
CA PRO A 61 12.59 6.07 1.02
C PRO A 61 12.31 6.82 -0.29
N ALA A 62 13.02 6.50 -1.38
CA ALA A 62 12.73 7.08 -2.70
C ALA A 62 11.35 6.59 -3.21
N PRO A 63 10.60 7.43 -3.96
CA PRO A 63 9.22 7.14 -4.34
C PRO A 63 9.07 6.16 -5.51
N PHE A 64 10.17 5.65 -6.04
CA PHE A 64 10.21 5.04 -7.36
C PHE A 64 9.47 3.70 -7.44
N MET A 65 9.46 2.89 -6.36
CA MET A 65 8.70 1.64 -6.37
C MET A 65 7.19 1.90 -6.39
N ILE A 66 6.70 2.93 -5.67
CA ILE A 66 5.28 3.34 -5.73
C ILE A 66 4.93 3.80 -7.15
N HIS A 67 5.74 4.67 -7.76
CA HIS A 67 5.49 5.13 -9.13
C HIS A 67 5.52 3.96 -10.12
N ARG A 68 6.41 2.99 -9.91
CA ARG A 68 6.46 1.78 -10.72
C ARG A 68 5.22 0.88 -10.54
N CYS A 69 4.70 0.79 -9.30
CA CYS A 69 3.40 0.14 -9.06
C CYS A 69 2.27 0.84 -9.82
N MET A 70 2.25 2.17 -9.82
CA MET A 70 1.27 2.95 -10.58
C MET A 70 1.34 2.66 -12.07
N GLU A 71 2.53 2.64 -12.66
CA GLU A 71 2.71 2.29 -14.08
C GLU A 71 2.16 0.89 -14.39
N LYS A 72 2.51 -0.12 -13.56
CA LYS A 72 2.06 -1.51 -13.75
C LYS A 72 0.55 -1.68 -13.59
N THR A 73 -0.10 -0.87 -12.78
CA THR A 73 -1.54 -0.95 -12.50
C THR A 73 -2.38 0.02 -13.32
N GLY A 74 -1.76 0.93 -14.07
CA GLY A 74 -2.43 1.95 -14.87
C GLY A 74 -2.99 3.11 -14.03
N VAL A 75 -2.58 3.25 -12.77
CA VAL A 75 -2.99 4.36 -11.90
C VAL A 75 -2.16 5.60 -12.24
N THR A 76 -2.83 6.69 -12.59
CA THR A 76 -2.17 7.92 -13.08
C THR A 76 -2.18 9.06 -12.07
N ASN A 77 -3.01 8.98 -11.02
CA ASN A 77 -3.11 10.03 -10.01
C ASN A 77 -2.59 9.52 -8.66
N VAL A 78 -1.41 9.99 -8.26
CA VAL A 78 -0.77 9.57 -7.02
C VAL A 78 -1.54 9.99 -5.77
N SER A 79 -2.35 11.07 -5.83
CA SER A 79 -3.21 11.45 -4.71
C SER A 79 -4.32 10.43 -4.40
N ARG A 80 -4.54 9.46 -5.30
CA ARG A 80 -5.44 8.32 -5.12
C ARG A 80 -4.73 7.04 -4.69
N VAL A 81 -3.46 7.12 -4.41
CA VAL A 81 -2.66 6.00 -3.89
C VAL A 81 -2.63 6.05 -2.38
N VAL A 82 -2.81 4.90 -1.77
CA VAL A 82 -2.65 4.67 -0.33
C VAL A 82 -1.42 3.81 -0.12
N LYS A 83 -0.42 4.35 0.58
CA LYS A 83 0.73 3.56 1.04
C LYS A 83 0.45 3.03 2.43
N VAL A 84 0.68 1.73 2.63
CA VAL A 84 0.58 1.07 3.93
C VAL A 84 1.91 0.38 4.22
N GLY A 85 2.45 0.59 5.40
CA GLY A 85 3.70 -0.05 5.82
C GLY A 85 3.93 0.04 7.32
N ASP A 86 4.96 -0.63 7.81
CA ASP A 86 5.27 -0.79 9.23
C ASP A 86 6.64 -0.23 9.62
N THR A 87 7.29 0.49 8.70
CA THR A 87 8.60 1.11 8.95
C THR A 87 8.61 2.60 8.62
N PRO A 88 9.52 3.39 9.23
CA PRO A 88 9.76 4.77 8.83
C PRO A 88 10.04 4.93 7.33
N SER A 89 10.80 4.00 6.73
CA SER A 89 11.09 4.02 5.29
C SER A 89 9.83 3.92 4.42
N ASP A 90 8.81 3.16 4.85
CA ASP A 90 7.53 3.07 4.14
C ASP A 90 6.77 4.40 4.21
N LEU A 91 6.78 5.04 5.39
CA LEU A 91 6.09 6.32 5.60
C LEU A 91 6.74 7.43 4.76
N TYR A 92 8.07 7.48 4.74
CA TYR A 92 8.79 8.42 3.88
C TYR A 92 8.59 8.13 2.40
N GLU A 93 8.59 6.88 1.97
CA GLU A 93 8.32 6.51 0.58
C GLU A 93 6.95 7.01 0.12
N GLY A 94 5.89 6.74 0.90
CA GLY A 94 4.54 7.22 0.61
C GLY A 94 4.45 8.74 0.55
N THR A 95 5.09 9.42 1.51
CA THR A 95 5.14 10.89 1.58
C THR A 95 5.90 11.48 0.39
N ASN A 96 7.06 10.94 0.09
CA ASN A 96 7.90 11.39 -1.03
C ASN A 96 7.24 11.12 -2.39
N ALA A 97 6.45 10.06 -2.50
CA ALA A 97 5.68 9.78 -3.71
C ALA A 97 4.50 10.74 -3.90
N GLY A 98 4.02 11.38 -2.85
CA GLY A 98 2.83 12.22 -2.87
C GLY A 98 1.52 11.44 -2.74
N CYS A 99 1.56 10.28 -2.08
CA CYS A 99 0.37 9.47 -1.82
C CYS A 99 -0.72 10.26 -1.08
N GLY A 100 -1.98 10.03 -1.43
CA GLY A 100 -3.11 10.68 -0.77
C GLY A 100 -3.27 10.27 0.69
N LEU A 101 -2.96 9.00 1.01
CA LEU A 101 -2.85 8.51 2.38
C LEU A 101 -1.53 7.75 2.57
N VAL A 102 -0.93 7.97 3.74
CA VAL A 102 0.27 7.26 4.21
C VAL A 102 -0.04 6.68 5.57
N ILE A 103 -0.20 5.38 5.64
CA ILE A 103 -0.72 4.67 6.81
C ILE A 103 0.36 3.78 7.41
N GLY A 104 0.67 4.03 8.68
CA GLY A 104 1.55 3.18 9.46
C GLY A 104 0.79 2.09 10.21
N VAL A 105 1.24 0.84 10.15
CA VAL A 105 0.73 -0.30 10.93
C VAL A 105 1.63 -0.52 12.13
N THR A 106 1.08 -0.43 13.34
CA THR A 106 1.86 -0.35 14.59
C THR A 106 2.12 -1.70 15.28
N THR A 107 1.63 -2.79 14.72
CA THR A 107 1.91 -4.17 15.16
C THR A 107 2.93 -4.90 14.28
N GLY A 108 3.55 -4.17 13.35
CA GLY A 108 4.64 -4.67 12.52
C GLY A 108 6.00 -4.59 13.21
N SER A 109 7.02 -4.16 12.49
CA SER A 109 8.40 -4.05 13.00
C SER A 109 8.65 -2.85 13.90
N HIS A 110 7.76 -1.85 13.93
CA HIS A 110 7.87 -0.63 14.74
C HIS A 110 6.59 -0.37 15.53
N THR A 111 6.76 0.21 16.72
CA THR A 111 5.67 0.62 17.62
C THR A 111 5.02 1.93 17.16
N ALA A 112 3.87 2.25 17.75
CA ALA A 112 3.19 3.52 17.49
C ALA A 112 4.04 4.75 17.89
N GLU A 113 4.79 4.66 18.99
CA GLU A 113 5.69 5.72 19.43
C GLU A 113 6.80 5.96 18.41
N GLU A 114 7.40 4.91 17.88
CA GLU A 114 8.46 4.99 16.88
C GLU A 114 7.94 5.55 15.55
N LEU A 115 6.77 5.14 15.09
CA LEU A 115 6.20 5.63 13.83
C LEU A 115 5.67 7.06 13.93
N ARG A 116 5.17 7.48 15.10
CA ARG A 116 4.51 8.79 15.29
C ARG A 116 5.39 9.99 14.98
N ILE A 117 6.71 9.88 15.11
CA ILE A 117 7.65 10.96 14.84
C ILE A 117 8.00 11.13 13.35
N HIS A 118 7.49 10.23 12.50
CA HIS A 118 7.72 10.25 11.05
C HIS A 118 6.47 10.73 10.31
N PRO A 119 6.58 11.22 9.06
CA PRO A 119 5.44 11.71 8.31
C PRO A 119 4.45 10.58 8.04
N HIS A 120 3.19 10.80 8.35
CA HIS A 120 2.08 9.87 8.10
C HIS A 120 0.75 10.62 8.10
N THR A 121 -0.28 10.04 7.52
CA THR A 121 -1.65 10.54 7.65
C THR A 121 -2.41 9.81 8.77
N HIS A 122 -2.21 8.53 8.92
CA HIS A 122 -2.86 7.69 9.91
C HIS A 122 -1.92 6.63 10.49
N LEU A 123 -2.16 6.25 11.74
CA LEU A 123 -1.58 5.05 12.36
C LEU A 123 -2.72 4.11 12.75
N ILE A 124 -2.62 2.85 12.36
CA ILE A 124 -3.60 1.81 12.67
C ILE A 124 -2.92 0.65 13.42
N PRO A 125 -3.62 0.01 14.37
CA PRO A 125 -3.06 -1.11 15.09
C PRO A 125 -2.74 -2.30 14.19
N ASP A 126 -3.65 -2.65 13.30
CA ASP A 126 -3.55 -3.82 12.44
C ASP A 126 -4.03 -3.51 11.02
N VAL A 127 -3.51 -4.24 10.04
CA VAL A 127 -3.90 -4.08 8.64
C VAL A 127 -5.38 -4.37 8.41
N SER A 128 -6.03 -5.16 9.25
CA SER A 128 -7.48 -5.40 9.21
C SER A 128 -8.31 -4.14 9.51
N ASP A 129 -7.71 -3.14 10.17
CA ASP A 129 -8.35 -1.85 10.42
C ASP A 129 -8.33 -0.93 9.19
N LEU A 130 -7.65 -1.31 8.12
CA LEU A 130 -7.47 -0.46 6.94
C LEU A 130 -8.80 -0.03 6.33
N LEU A 131 -9.75 -0.94 6.14
CA LEU A 131 -11.06 -0.62 5.54
C LEU A 131 -11.80 0.44 6.35
N ARG A 132 -11.83 0.30 7.68
CA ARG A 132 -12.44 1.29 8.57
C ARG A 132 -11.71 2.64 8.50
N CYS A 133 -10.39 2.61 8.42
CA CYS A 133 -9.59 3.83 8.24
C CYS A 133 -9.93 4.54 6.93
N LEU A 134 -10.07 3.80 5.84
CA LEU A 134 -10.44 4.34 4.53
C LEU A 134 -11.85 4.93 4.52
N GLU A 135 -12.83 4.27 5.13
CA GLU A 135 -14.20 4.77 5.28
C GLU A 135 -14.23 6.07 6.09
N SER A 136 -13.49 6.13 7.19
CA SER A 136 -13.41 7.33 8.04
C SER A 136 -12.76 8.50 7.30
N ALA A 137 -11.75 8.24 6.48
CA ALA A 137 -11.10 9.25 5.66
C ALA A 137 -12.04 9.80 4.56
N GLN A 138 -12.96 8.98 4.03
CA GLN A 138 -13.99 9.43 3.09
C GLN A 138 -15.05 10.34 3.72
N THR A 139 -15.43 10.07 4.98
CA THR A 139 -16.47 10.83 5.69
C THR A 139 -15.95 12.16 6.25
N ALA A 140 -14.65 12.33 6.39
CA ALA A 140 -14.01 13.53 6.95
C ALA A 140 -13.89 14.68 5.94
N HIS A 141 -14.92 14.95 5.13
CA HIS A 141 -15.14 16.15 4.28
C HIS A 141 -13.90 16.85 3.68
N ASP A 142 -12.82 16.13 3.43
CA ASP A 142 -11.73 16.63 2.58
C ASP A 142 -12.05 16.28 1.13
N PRO A 143 -12.27 17.28 0.25
CA PRO A 143 -12.53 17.05 -1.17
C PRO A 143 -11.44 16.21 -1.86
N ALA A 144 -10.21 16.24 -1.35
CA ALA A 144 -9.12 15.40 -1.85
C ALA A 144 -9.31 13.93 -1.47
N THR A 145 -9.84 13.64 -0.28
CA THR A 145 -10.10 12.30 0.23
C THR A 145 -11.35 11.69 -0.41
N LEU A 146 -12.38 12.51 -0.68
CA LEU A 146 -13.59 12.07 -1.38
C LEU A 146 -13.29 11.54 -2.80
N ARG A 147 -12.23 12.04 -3.42
CA ARG A 147 -11.78 11.61 -4.76
C ARG A 147 -11.05 10.27 -4.77
N LEU A 148 -10.59 9.77 -3.61
CA LEU A 148 -9.90 8.47 -3.55
C LEU A 148 -10.83 7.30 -3.87
N PHE A 149 -12.14 7.42 -3.58
CA PHE A 149 -13.08 6.31 -3.57
C PHE A 149 -14.37 6.53 -4.35
N THR A 150 -14.59 7.68 -5.00
CA THR A 150 -15.71 7.80 -5.94
C THR A 150 -15.46 6.85 -7.10
N PRO A 151 -16.47 6.07 -7.52
CA PRO A 151 -16.35 5.17 -8.65
C PRO A 151 -16.34 5.97 -9.97
N GLU A 152 -15.23 6.62 -10.24
CA GLU A 152 -14.84 6.84 -11.62
C GLU A 152 -14.06 5.61 -12.06
N PRO A 153 -14.30 5.08 -13.26
CA PRO A 153 -13.72 3.82 -13.66
C PRO A 153 -12.18 3.92 -13.66
N LEU A 154 -11.53 3.07 -12.89
CA LEU A 154 -10.18 2.56 -13.10
C LEU A 154 -8.95 3.25 -12.49
N ASN A 155 -9.00 4.06 -11.41
CA ASN A 155 -7.74 4.73 -11.02
C ASN A 155 -7.40 4.87 -9.53
N SER A 156 -7.79 3.94 -8.67
CA SER A 156 -7.29 3.92 -7.28
C SER A 156 -6.39 2.71 -7.04
N SER A 157 -5.30 2.88 -6.31
CA SER A 157 -4.44 1.77 -5.89
C SER A 157 -4.10 1.84 -4.41
N ILE A 158 -3.96 0.68 -3.79
CA ILE A 158 -3.39 0.52 -2.47
C ILE A 158 -2.09 -0.26 -2.64
N THR A 159 -1.00 0.32 -2.18
CA THR A 159 0.29 -0.36 -2.11
C THR A 159 0.53 -0.79 -0.67
N VAL A 160 0.60 -2.09 -0.45
CA VAL A 160 0.91 -2.72 0.85
C VAL A 160 2.30 -3.32 0.78
N LYS A 161 3.06 -3.16 1.85
CA LYS A 161 4.40 -3.74 1.99
C LYS A 161 4.32 -5.25 2.26
#